data_ca564d8c427edd8c91d15c902da97062
#
_entry.id   ca564d8c427edd8c91d15c902da97062
#
_cell.length_a   1.000
_cell.length_b   1.000
_cell.length_c   1.000
_cell.angle_alpha   90.00
_cell.angle_beta   90.00
_cell.angle_gamma   90.00
#
_symmetry.space_group_name_H-M   'P 1'
#
loop_
_entity.id
_entity.type
_entity.pdbx_description
1 polymer ?
#
loop_
_entity_poly.entity_id
_entity_poly.type
_entity_poly.pdbx_seq_one_letter_code
_entity_poly.pdbx_strand_id
1 'polypeptide(L)'
;DTSVTKNRLGSFYRTLQRLGIEEPDEYVKPSFYRDADLAGERTGELLDLKDPPTCILYPDDYAAMGGINEIRERGLRIPEDISVAGYDGINIAQVLEPKLTTLCQDTAAIGRIAAERLIELIEHPKTTVIEKYTVDGTLFKGASVKTLYPSKIFK
;
A
#
# COMPACT_ATOMS: atom_id res chain seq x y z
N ASP A 1 -11.46 12.58 1.47
CA ASP A 1 -11.78 11.55 0.48
C ASP A 1 -11.18 11.94 -0.87
N THR A 2 -9.94 11.55 -1.14
CA THR A 2 -9.23 11.90 -2.37
C THR A 2 -9.52 10.89 -3.48
N SER A 3 -9.31 11.30 -4.76
CA SER A 3 -9.41 10.38 -5.91
C SER A 3 -8.44 9.20 -5.79
N VAL A 4 -7.28 9.41 -5.16
CA VAL A 4 -6.27 8.37 -4.88
C VAL A 4 -6.84 7.31 -3.95
N THR A 5 -7.44 7.71 -2.83
CA THR A 5 -8.07 6.79 -1.87
C THR A 5 -9.16 5.96 -2.53
N LYS A 6 -10.07 6.61 -3.28
CA LYS A 6 -11.15 5.91 -4.00
C LYS A 6 -10.63 4.90 -5.01
N ASN A 7 -9.58 5.25 -5.75
CA ASN A 7 -8.99 4.36 -6.75
C ASN A 7 -8.27 3.16 -6.11
N ARG A 8 -7.50 3.38 -5.04
CA ARG A 8 -6.80 2.30 -4.32
C ARG A 8 -7.80 1.34 -3.68
N LEU A 9 -8.77 1.85 -2.92
CA LEU A 9 -9.81 1.05 -2.29
C LEU A 9 -10.66 0.31 -3.33
N GLY A 10 -11.09 0.99 -4.39
CA GLY A 10 -11.85 0.35 -5.46
C GLY A 10 -11.06 -0.74 -6.20
N SER A 11 -9.73 -0.60 -6.33
CA SER A 11 -8.87 -1.64 -6.92
C SER A 11 -8.73 -2.84 -5.97
N PHE A 12 -8.66 -2.61 -4.68
CA PHE A 12 -8.65 -3.63 -3.65
C PHE A 12 -9.92 -4.47 -3.73
N TYR A 13 -11.09 -3.87 -3.64
CA TYR A 13 -12.38 -4.59 -3.73
C TYR A 13 -12.54 -5.36 -5.05
N ARG A 14 -12.20 -4.75 -6.20
CA ARG A 14 -12.26 -5.48 -7.49
C ARG A 14 -11.33 -6.70 -7.51
N THR A 15 -10.20 -6.62 -6.84
CA THR A 15 -9.25 -7.74 -6.76
C THR A 15 -9.79 -8.85 -5.88
N LEU A 16 -10.36 -8.55 -4.71
CA LEU A 16 -11.00 -9.52 -3.84
C LEU A 16 -12.15 -10.22 -4.57
N GLN A 17 -13.02 -9.47 -5.22
CA GLN A 17 -14.14 -10.00 -6.00
C GLN A 17 -13.65 -10.98 -7.09
N ARG A 18 -12.60 -10.60 -7.83
CA ARG A 18 -12.00 -11.46 -8.87
C ARG A 18 -11.43 -12.75 -8.30
N LEU A 19 -10.96 -12.72 -7.05
CA LEU A 19 -10.40 -13.88 -6.36
C LEU A 19 -11.47 -14.70 -5.60
N GLY A 20 -12.74 -14.26 -5.62
CA GLY A 20 -13.83 -14.91 -4.88
C GLY A 20 -13.70 -14.76 -3.37
N ILE A 21 -13.02 -13.72 -2.91
CA ILE A 21 -12.86 -13.38 -1.49
C ILE A 21 -13.95 -12.40 -1.12
N GLU A 22 -14.80 -12.79 -0.19
CA GLU A 22 -15.78 -11.91 0.45
C GLU A 22 -15.14 -11.31 1.71
N GLU A 23 -15.13 -9.99 1.81
CA GLU A 23 -14.57 -9.30 2.96
C GLU A 23 -15.67 -8.49 3.64
N PRO A 24 -15.95 -8.75 4.92
CA PRO A 24 -16.87 -7.95 5.72
C PRO A 24 -16.34 -6.51 5.88
N ASP A 25 -17.24 -5.52 5.87
CA ASP A 25 -16.91 -4.09 6.06
C ASP A 25 -16.12 -3.81 7.33
N GLU A 26 -16.22 -4.66 8.35
CA GLU A 26 -15.49 -4.53 9.61
C GLU A 26 -13.97 -4.60 9.47
N TYR A 27 -13.45 -5.22 8.39
CA TYR A 27 -12.02 -5.27 8.09
C TYR A 27 -11.50 -4.02 7.38
N VAL A 28 -12.37 -3.11 6.96
CA VAL A 28 -11.97 -1.86 6.34
C VAL A 28 -12.03 -0.72 7.34
N LYS A 29 -10.87 -0.24 7.76
CA LYS A 29 -10.76 0.83 8.77
C LYS A 29 -10.33 2.14 8.10
N PRO A 30 -11.10 3.22 8.23
CA PRO A 30 -10.70 4.52 7.72
C PRO A 30 -9.52 5.08 8.54
N SER A 31 -8.53 5.62 7.82
CA SER A 31 -7.38 6.31 8.41
C SER A 31 -7.01 7.53 7.56
N PHE A 32 -6.11 8.36 8.07
CA PHE A 32 -5.53 9.46 7.30
C PHE A 32 -4.22 9.01 6.65
N TYR A 33 -3.92 9.63 5.50
CA TYR A 33 -2.69 9.39 4.78
C TYR A 33 -1.47 9.82 5.61
N ARG A 34 -0.46 8.95 5.73
CA ARG A 34 0.78 9.18 6.49
C ARG A 34 0.59 9.41 7.99
N ASP A 35 -0.50 8.92 8.55
CA ASP A 35 -0.77 8.98 9.99
C ASP A 35 -0.46 7.62 10.62
N ALA A 36 0.74 7.49 11.17
CA ALA A 36 1.20 6.24 11.76
C ALA A 36 0.49 5.93 13.08
N ASP A 37 0.17 6.96 13.88
CA ASP A 37 -0.46 6.78 15.18
C ASP A 37 -1.89 6.25 15.00
N LEU A 38 -2.69 6.92 14.14
CA LEU A 38 -4.03 6.45 13.84
C LEU A 38 -4.03 5.07 13.16
N ALA A 39 -3.05 4.78 12.30
CA ALA A 39 -2.91 3.45 11.70
C ALA A 39 -2.61 2.37 12.73
N GLY A 40 -1.84 2.67 13.77
CA GLY A 40 -1.64 1.81 14.93
C GLY A 40 -2.94 1.53 15.66
N GLU A 41 -3.72 2.57 16.02
CA GLU A 41 -5.04 2.43 16.64
C GLU A 41 -5.98 1.55 15.82
N ARG A 42 -6.07 1.79 14.51
CA ARG A 42 -6.91 1.00 13.59
C ARG A 42 -6.44 -0.45 13.47
N THR A 43 -5.14 -0.68 13.55
CA THR A 43 -4.57 -2.03 13.61
C THR A 43 -5.00 -2.73 14.88
N GLY A 44 -4.95 -2.04 16.03
CA GLY A 44 -5.46 -2.55 17.30
C GLY A 44 -6.92 -2.98 17.22
N GLU A 45 -7.78 -2.13 16.62
CA GLU A 45 -9.21 -2.47 16.40
C GLU A 45 -9.38 -3.73 15.53
N LEU A 46 -8.56 -3.91 14.47
CA LEU A 46 -8.60 -5.09 13.62
C LEU A 46 -8.18 -6.35 14.38
N LEU A 47 -7.15 -6.24 15.22
CA LEU A 47 -6.66 -7.36 16.01
C LEU A 47 -7.60 -7.75 17.18
N ASP A 48 -8.48 -6.83 17.59
CA ASP A 48 -9.49 -7.07 18.64
C ASP A 48 -10.79 -7.67 18.07
N LEU A 49 -10.92 -7.85 16.76
CA LEU A 49 -12.06 -8.55 16.18
C LEU A 49 -12.12 -10.01 16.65
N LYS A 50 -13.33 -10.57 16.67
CA LYS A 50 -13.54 -11.97 17.03
C LYS A 50 -12.76 -12.94 16.12
N ASP A 51 -12.61 -12.55 14.84
CA ASP A 51 -11.84 -13.29 13.83
C ASP A 51 -10.85 -12.28 13.19
N PRO A 52 -9.68 -12.06 13.79
CA PRO A 52 -8.76 -11.04 13.33
C PRO A 52 -8.14 -11.38 11.96
N PRO A 53 -7.81 -10.38 11.13
CA PRO A 53 -7.22 -10.63 9.82
C PRO A 53 -5.82 -11.25 9.95
N THR A 54 -5.45 -12.12 9.02
CA THR A 54 -4.10 -12.70 8.92
C THR A 54 -3.18 -11.90 8.01
N CYS A 55 -3.72 -10.86 7.35
CA CYS A 55 -2.95 -9.92 6.51
C CYS A 55 -3.59 -8.54 6.56
N ILE A 56 -2.78 -7.49 6.70
CA ILE A 56 -3.22 -6.10 6.62
C ILE A 56 -2.48 -5.40 5.49
N LEU A 57 -3.27 -4.77 4.59
CA LEU A 57 -2.76 -3.89 3.55
C LEU A 57 -2.95 -2.44 3.99
N TYR A 58 -1.85 -1.70 4.11
CA TYR A 58 -1.87 -0.30 4.49
C TYR A 58 -1.91 0.62 3.28
N PRO A 59 -2.51 1.83 3.40
CA PRO A 59 -2.60 2.78 2.31
C PRO A 59 -1.25 3.37 1.88
N ASP A 60 -0.28 3.38 2.79
CA ASP A 60 1.10 3.82 2.56
C ASP A 60 2.07 3.18 3.58
N ASP A 61 3.37 3.34 3.34
CA ASP A 61 4.40 2.72 4.16
C ASP A 61 4.53 3.38 5.56
N TYR A 62 4.16 4.66 5.74
CA TYR A 62 4.14 5.29 7.07
C TYR A 62 3.03 4.71 7.94
N ALA A 63 1.84 4.52 7.37
CA ALA A 63 0.74 3.85 8.05
C ALA A 63 1.13 2.41 8.42
N ALA A 64 1.82 1.69 7.51
CA ALA A 64 2.32 0.35 7.79
C ALA A 64 3.29 0.33 8.97
N MET A 65 4.14 1.35 9.16
CA MET A 65 5.05 1.44 10.31
C MET A 65 4.27 1.53 11.65
N GLY A 66 3.22 2.34 11.71
CA GLY A 66 2.35 2.43 12.88
C GLY A 66 1.70 1.09 13.21
N GLY A 67 1.14 0.42 12.19
CA GLY A 67 0.57 -0.90 12.35
C GLY A 67 1.58 -1.97 12.77
N ILE A 68 2.80 -1.95 12.22
CA ILE A 68 3.88 -2.86 12.62
C ILE A 68 4.23 -2.69 14.09
N ASN A 69 4.27 -1.46 14.59
CA ASN A 69 4.53 -1.19 16.00
C ASN A 69 3.43 -1.78 16.88
N GLU A 70 2.15 -1.52 16.58
CA GLU A 70 1.02 -2.07 17.32
C GLU A 70 1.02 -3.62 17.33
N ILE A 71 1.27 -4.24 16.17
CA ILE A 71 1.39 -5.70 16.06
C ILE A 71 2.47 -6.25 17.00
N ARG A 72 3.64 -5.59 17.06
CA ARG A 72 4.76 -5.98 17.92
C ARG A 72 4.47 -5.75 19.40
N GLU A 73 3.83 -4.65 19.76
CA GLU A 73 3.43 -4.34 21.14
C GLU A 73 2.48 -5.38 21.70
N ARG A 74 1.65 -5.99 20.82
CA ARG A 74 0.79 -7.13 21.17
C ARG A 74 1.51 -8.48 21.17
N GLY A 75 2.82 -8.50 20.93
CA GLY A 75 3.63 -9.72 20.93
C GLY A 75 3.46 -10.62 19.69
N LEU A 76 2.80 -10.12 18.64
CA LEU A 76 2.61 -10.85 17.39
C LEU A 76 3.83 -10.71 16.47
N ARG A 77 4.11 -11.76 15.71
CA ARG A 77 5.26 -11.85 14.80
C ARG A 77 4.84 -11.58 13.36
N ILE A 78 5.67 -10.85 12.66
CA ILE A 78 5.53 -10.56 11.24
C ILE A 78 6.65 -11.29 10.50
N PRO A 79 6.37 -12.14 9.53
CA PRO A 79 5.06 -12.46 8.94
C PRO A 79 4.37 -13.71 9.53
N GLU A 80 4.90 -14.34 10.59
CA GLU A 80 4.47 -15.65 11.06
C GLU A 80 3.00 -15.66 11.51
N ASP A 81 2.61 -14.68 12.30
CA ASP A 81 1.28 -14.58 12.88
C ASP A 81 0.36 -13.68 12.02
N ILE A 82 0.93 -12.59 11.46
CA ILE A 82 0.21 -11.66 10.59
C ILE A 82 1.13 -11.11 9.49
N SER A 83 0.63 -11.06 8.27
CA SER A 83 1.30 -10.47 7.12
C SER A 83 0.98 -8.97 7.02
N VAL A 84 1.97 -8.19 6.56
CA VAL A 84 1.83 -6.73 6.38
C VAL A 84 2.33 -6.34 5.01
N ALA A 85 1.54 -5.52 4.29
CA ALA A 85 1.94 -4.91 3.03
C ALA A 85 1.64 -3.41 3.05
N GLY A 86 2.52 -2.65 2.41
CA GLY A 86 2.43 -1.20 2.28
C GLY A 86 2.31 -0.72 0.84
N TYR A 87 2.46 0.57 0.65
CA TYR A 87 2.41 1.26 -0.62
C TYR A 87 3.31 2.50 -0.57
N ASP A 88 3.93 2.86 -1.65
CA ASP A 88 4.81 3.98 -1.99
C ASP A 88 6.28 3.58 -2.17
N GLY A 89 6.80 2.57 -1.45
CA GLY A 89 8.20 2.12 -1.58
C GLY A 89 9.21 3.10 -1.00
N ILE A 90 8.88 3.74 0.14
CA ILE A 90 9.79 4.70 0.76
C ILE A 90 11.04 4.00 1.30
N ASN A 91 12.19 4.70 1.33
CA ASN A 91 13.46 4.12 1.71
C ASN A 91 13.45 3.45 3.10
N ILE A 92 12.72 4.04 4.05
CA ILE A 92 12.66 3.49 5.41
C ILE A 92 11.97 2.13 5.46
N ALA A 93 11.02 1.85 4.59
CA ALA A 93 10.36 0.54 4.51
C ALA A 93 11.34 -0.60 4.21
N GLN A 94 12.49 -0.28 3.60
CA GLN A 94 13.52 -1.25 3.23
C GLN A 94 14.56 -1.50 4.33
N VAL A 95 14.58 -0.68 5.38
CA VAL A 95 15.47 -0.86 6.54
C VAL A 95 14.72 -1.42 7.75
N LEU A 96 13.41 -1.61 7.64
CA LEU A 96 12.63 -2.29 8.68
C LEU A 96 13.02 -3.77 8.78
N GLU A 97 12.80 -4.36 9.95
CA GLU A 97 12.92 -5.80 10.17
C GLU A 97 11.60 -6.35 10.70
N PRO A 98 10.90 -7.20 9.94
CA PRO A 98 11.21 -7.63 8.58
C PRO A 98 11.07 -6.50 7.55
N LYS A 99 11.80 -6.58 6.42
CA LYS A 99 11.64 -5.63 5.31
C LYS A 99 10.21 -5.63 4.80
N LEU A 100 9.62 -4.45 4.69
CA LEU A 100 8.23 -4.30 4.27
C LEU A 100 8.03 -4.66 2.79
N THR A 101 7.09 -5.53 2.51
CA THR A 101 6.59 -5.74 1.14
C THR A 101 5.73 -4.54 0.75
N THR A 102 6.07 -3.85 -0.34
CA THR A 102 5.41 -2.60 -0.74
C THR A 102 5.43 -2.42 -2.26
N LEU A 103 4.44 -1.72 -2.80
CA LEU A 103 4.47 -1.26 -4.19
C LEU A 103 5.27 0.05 -4.28
N CYS A 104 6.48 -0.04 -4.87
CA CYS A 104 7.33 1.12 -5.08
C CYS A 104 6.83 1.96 -6.26
N GLN A 105 6.58 3.24 -6.04
CA GLN A 105 6.31 4.20 -7.11
C GLN A 105 7.64 4.69 -7.71
N ASP A 106 7.75 4.78 -9.02
CA ASP A 106 8.89 5.43 -9.68
C ASP A 106 8.72 6.96 -9.63
N THR A 107 8.96 7.52 -8.45
CA THR A 107 8.83 8.96 -8.21
C THR A 107 9.82 9.78 -9.04
N ALA A 108 10.97 9.20 -9.42
CA ALA A 108 11.95 9.85 -10.29
C ALA A 108 11.41 9.99 -11.72
N ALA A 109 10.84 8.92 -12.28
CA ALA A 109 10.20 8.98 -13.59
C ALA A 109 8.99 9.91 -13.59
N ILE A 110 8.16 9.88 -12.54
CA ILE A 110 7.02 10.80 -12.38
C ILE A 110 7.50 12.25 -12.39
N GLY A 111 8.51 12.58 -11.58
CA GLY A 111 9.06 13.94 -11.49
C GLY A 111 9.67 14.41 -12.82
N ARG A 112 10.44 13.54 -13.50
CA ARG A 112 11.03 13.84 -14.79
C ARG A 112 9.96 14.11 -15.86
N ILE A 113 8.98 13.23 -16.01
CA ILE A 113 7.89 13.40 -16.98
C ILE A 113 7.10 14.68 -16.68
N ALA A 114 6.80 14.95 -15.43
CA ALA A 114 6.08 16.16 -15.05
C ALA A 114 6.85 17.44 -15.42
N ALA A 115 8.17 17.46 -15.16
CA ALA A 115 9.03 18.59 -15.51
C ALA A 115 9.14 18.78 -17.03
N GLU A 116 9.37 17.71 -17.80
CA GLU A 116 9.46 17.74 -19.26
C GLU A 116 8.16 18.30 -19.87
N ARG A 117 7.01 17.81 -19.39
CA ARG A 117 5.70 18.26 -19.89
C ARG A 117 5.38 19.70 -19.50
N LEU A 118 5.78 20.11 -18.32
CA LEU A 118 5.61 21.51 -17.89
C LEU A 118 6.45 22.47 -18.75
N ILE A 119 7.69 22.13 -19.05
CA ILE A 119 8.57 22.91 -19.91
C ILE A 119 7.96 23.01 -21.32
N GLU A 120 7.53 21.88 -21.90
CA GLU A 120 6.90 21.86 -23.22
C GLU A 120 5.63 22.73 -23.28
N LEU A 121 4.82 22.70 -22.22
CA LEU A 121 3.62 23.53 -22.11
C LEU A 121 3.96 25.03 -22.02
N ILE A 122 5.05 25.39 -21.35
CA ILE A 122 5.51 26.78 -21.26
C ILE A 122 6.07 27.28 -22.61
N GLU A 123 6.85 26.46 -23.29
CA GLU A 123 7.49 26.81 -24.56
C GLU A 123 6.50 26.79 -25.74
N HIS A 124 5.54 25.86 -25.71
CA HIS A 124 4.60 25.62 -26.81
C HIS A 124 3.13 25.57 -26.36
N PRO A 125 2.62 26.63 -25.69
CA PRO A 125 1.32 26.60 -25.02
C PRO A 125 0.11 26.43 -25.94
N LYS A 126 0.27 26.70 -27.25
CA LYS A 126 -0.82 26.59 -28.24
C LYS A 126 -0.86 25.24 -28.96
N THR A 127 0.21 24.47 -28.89
CA THR A 127 0.37 23.20 -29.64
C THR A 127 0.53 21.99 -28.75
N THR A 128 0.88 22.19 -27.47
CA THR A 128 1.03 21.09 -26.50
C THR A 128 -0.33 20.53 -26.12
N VAL A 129 -0.50 19.23 -26.31
CA VAL A 129 -1.70 18.50 -25.90
C VAL A 129 -1.56 18.10 -24.43
N ILE A 130 -2.61 18.35 -23.65
CA ILE A 130 -2.66 17.89 -22.26
C ILE A 130 -3.10 16.42 -22.24
N GLU A 131 -2.20 15.55 -21.82
CA GLU A 131 -2.40 14.11 -21.76
C GLU A 131 -2.24 13.57 -20.34
N LYS A 132 -2.86 12.43 -20.08
CA LYS A 132 -2.67 11.69 -18.83
C LYS A 132 -1.52 10.69 -19.02
N TYR A 133 -0.45 10.86 -18.26
CA TYR A 133 0.65 9.91 -18.18
C TYR A 133 0.47 8.97 -16.99
N THR A 134 0.73 7.70 -17.21
CA THR A 134 0.74 6.68 -16.14
C THR A 134 2.13 6.10 -16.07
N VAL A 135 2.68 6.03 -14.86
CA VAL A 135 3.96 5.39 -14.57
C VAL A 135 3.68 4.16 -13.72
N ASP A 136 4.12 3.01 -14.18
CA ASP A 136 3.92 1.76 -13.46
C ASP A 136 4.81 1.69 -12.23
N GLY A 137 4.26 1.15 -11.14
CA GLY A 137 5.02 0.83 -9.94
C GLY A 137 5.63 -0.57 -10.00
N THR A 138 6.62 -0.82 -9.16
CA THR A 138 7.28 -2.12 -9.03
C THR A 138 7.04 -2.71 -7.64
N LEU A 139 6.60 -3.97 -7.57
CA LEU A 139 6.43 -4.65 -6.29
C LEU A 139 7.81 -5.02 -5.71
N PHE A 140 8.15 -4.39 -4.58
CA PHE A 140 9.25 -4.85 -3.74
C PHE A 140 8.76 -5.96 -2.81
N LYS A 141 9.26 -7.17 -3.02
CA LYS A 141 8.98 -8.32 -2.16
C LYS A 141 9.93 -8.28 -0.99
N GLY A 142 9.46 -7.75 0.12
CA GLY A 142 10.16 -7.81 1.41
C GLY A 142 9.99 -9.17 2.09
N ALA A 143 10.08 -9.16 3.42
CA ALA A 143 9.93 -10.35 4.26
C ALA A 143 8.68 -10.25 5.17
N SER A 144 7.84 -9.21 5.01
CA SER A 144 6.68 -8.96 5.86
C SER A 144 5.40 -9.69 5.44
N VAL A 145 5.44 -10.46 4.35
CA VAL A 145 4.30 -11.26 3.85
C VAL A 145 4.68 -12.72 3.80
N LYS A 146 3.88 -13.56 4.46
CA LYS A 146 4.05 -15.02 4.48
C LYS A 146 3.59 -15.66 3.17
N THR A 147 4.42 -16.51 2.60
CA THR A 147 4.03 -17.34 1.47
C THR A 147 3.27 -18.56 1.97
N LEU A 148 1.97 -18.62 1.69
CA LEU A 148 1.11 -19.72 2.13
C LEU A 148 1.20 -20.95 1.20
N TYR A 149 1.53 -20.72 -0.09
CA TYR A 149 1.64 -21.79 -1.09
C TYR A 149 2.95 -21.65 -1.87
N PRO A 150 3.66 -22.76 -2.15
CA PRO A 150 4.79 -22.70 -3.05
C PRO A 150 4.31 -22.24 -4.43
N SER A 151 5.07 -21.36 -5.07
CA SER A 151 4.83 -20.50 -6.22
C SER A 151 4.26 -21.15 -7.51
N LYS A 152 3.10 -21.79 -7.46
CA LYS A 152 2.46 -22.41 -8.65
C LYS A 152 1.14 -21.75 -9.11
N ILE A 153 0.66 -20.68 -8.47
CA ILE A 153 -0.72 -20.18 -8.72
C ILE A 153 -0.78 -18.97 -9.66
N PHE A 154 0.33 -18.29 -9.94
CA PHE A 154 0.32 -17.15 -10.87
C PHE A 154 1.26 -17.42 -12.05
N LYS A 155 0.67 -17.97 -13.13
CA LYS A 155 1.18 -17.86 -14.50
C LYS A 155 0.34 -16.88 -15.27
#